data_e13ee156d39efd17d8adabfc79be0fc6
#
_entry.id   e13ee156d39efd17d8adabfc79be0fc6
#
_cell.length_a   1.000
_cell.length_b   1.000
_cell.length_c   1.000
_cell.angle_alpha   90.00
_cell.angle_beta   90.00
_cell.angle_gamma   90.00
#
_symmetry.space_group_name_H-M   'P 1'
#
loop_
_entity.id
_entity.type
_entity.pdbx_description
1 polymer ?
#
loop_
_entity_poly.entity_id
_entity_poly.type
_entity_poly.pdbx_seq_one_letter_code
_entity_poly.pdbx_strand_id
1 'polypeptide(L)'
;GLTDAAGQVVFETRLKPTVAIGAQAAAVHGISEQALCGAPSWTDVARQLRHAIGDRPVIIFNARFDIRILKQTAAAHSDPADWLEELTVYCAMELAAGYYGATNRYGTISLACAASQAGLTWEGQAHSAIADARMTAGVVNAIAAYHLELLQEQARLKI
;
A
#
# COMPACT_ATOMS: atom_id res chain seq x y z
N GLY A 1 -2.72 6.58 2.76
CA GLY A 1 -2.26 6.24 4.10
C GLY A 1 -0.91 5.53 4.12
N LEU A 2 -0.10 5.84 5.12
CA LEU A 2 1.15 5.13 5.43
C LEU A 2 1.08 4.58 6.83
N THR A 3 1.57 3.36 7.02
CA THR A 3 1.83 2.77 8.32
C THR A 3 3.30 2.36 8.43
N ASP A 4 3.78 2.19 9.64
CA ASP A 4 5.02 1.45 9.86
C ASP A 4 4.79 -0.07 9.79
N ALA A 5 5.86 -0.85 9.97
CA ALA A 5 5.78 -2.30 9.96
C ALA A 5 4.91 -2.89 11.09
N ALA A 6 4.68 -2.15 12.17
CA ALA A 6 3.80 -2.54 13.27
C ALA A 6 2.33 -2.11 13.04
N GLY A 7 2.01 -1.50 11.88
CA GLY A 7 0.68 -1.03 11.54
C GLY A 7 0.29 0.31 12.19
N GLN A 8 1.24 1.01 12.84
CA GLN A 8 0.98 2.35 13.39
C GLN A 8 0.91 3.38 12.26
N VAL A 9 -0.06 4.27 12.32
CA VAL A 9 -0.24 5.31 11.29
C VAL A 9 0.91 6.32 11.35
N VAL A 10 1.63 6.44 10.24
CA VAL A 10 2.71 7.41 10.06
C VAL A 10 2.21 8.65 9.33
N PHE A 11 1.31 8.45 8.36
CA PHE A 11 0.71 9.53 7.59
C PHE A 11 -0.66 9.10 7.05
N GLU A 12 -1.63 9.98 7.18
CA GLU A 12 -2.97 9.78 6.62
C GLU A 12 -3.53 11.11 6.12
N THR A 13 -4.08 11.11 4.91
CA THR A 13 -4.79 12.26 4.37
C THR A 13 -5.74 11.83 3.26
N ARG A 14 -6.71 12.68 2.97
CA ARG A 14 -7.49 12.66 1.73
C ARG A 14 -7.05 13.82 0.86
N LEU A 15 -7.18 13.66 -0.45
CA LEU A 15 -6.84 14.71 -1.40
C LEU A 15 -8.10 15.21 -2.11
N LYS A 16 -8.14 16.52 -2.35
CA LYS A 16 -9.14 17.11 -3.22
C LYS A 16 -8.88 16.66 -4.65
N PRO A 17 -9.83 15.99 -5.31
CA PRO A 17 -9.63 15.53 -6.68
C PRO A 17 -9.62 16.71 -7.67
N THR A 18 -8.84 16.61 -8.74
CA THR A 18 -8.82 17.55 -9.86
C THR A 18 -9.84 17.22 -10.93
N VAL A 19 -10.44 16.04 -10.86
CA VAL A 19 -11.46 15.52 -11.78
C VAL A 19 -12.58 14.88 -10.98
N ALA A 20 -13.76 14.75 -11.58
CA ALA A 20 -14.89 14.09 -10.95
C ALA A 20 -14.55 12.62 -10.60
N ILE A 21 -15.06 12.17 -9.45
CA ILE A 21 -14.88 10.78 -9.02
C ILE A 21 -15.77 9.88 -9.88
N GLY A 22 -15.16 8.95 -10.60
CA GLY A 22 -15.90 7.97 -11.40
C GLY A 22 -16.79 7.07 -10.52
N ALA A 23 -17.99 6.73 -11.00
CA ALA A 23 -18.96 5.94 -10.26
C ALA A 23 -18.41 4.59 -9.77
N GLN A 24 -17.55 3.94 -10.55
CA GLN A 24 -16.91 2.68 -10.16
C GLN A 24 -15.95 2.88 -8.97
N ALA A 25 -15.16 3.95 -8.97
CA ALA A 25 -14.25 4.26 -7.87
C ALA A 25 -15.05 4.59 -6.60
N ALA A 26 -16.08 5.43 -6.73
CA ALA A 26 -16.97 5.78 -5.61
C ALA A 26 -17.64 4.53 -4.99
N ALA A 27 -18.04 3.56 -5.80
CA ALA A 27 -18.62 2.30 -5.33
C ALA A 27 -17.63 1.45 -4.53
N VAL A 28 -16.33 1.52 -4.84
CA VAL A 28 -15.29 0.75 -4.14
C VAL A 28 -14.92 1.39 -2.80
N HIS A 29 -14.58 2.68 -2.79
CA HIS A 29 -14.06 3.34 -1.57
C HIS A 29 -15.11 4.10 -0.76
N GLY A 30 -16.34 4.29 -1.29
CA GLY A 30 -17.44 4.95 -0.58
C GLY A 30 -17.25 6.45 -0.28
N ILE A 31 -16.22 7.09 -0.87
CA ILE A 31 -15.91 8.50 -0.63
C ILE A 31 -16.65 9.37 -1.64
N SER A 32 -17.48 10.30 -1.16
CA SER A 32 -18.19 11.26 -2.00
C SER A 32 -17.34 12.50 -2.29
N GLU A 33 -17.62 13.19 -3.39
CA GLU A 33 -16.98 14.49 -3.70
C GLU A 33 -17.22 15.53 -2.60
N GLN A 34 -18.41 15.53 -1.99
CA GLN A 34 -18.74 16.42 -0.89
C GLN A 34 -17.82 16.20 0.32
N ALA A 35 -17.45 14.94 0.62
CA ALA A 35 -16.52 14.61 1.70
C ALA A 35 -15.09 15.11 1.43
N LEU A 36 -14.78 15.46 0.20
CA LEU A 36 -13.46 15.95 -0.24
C LEU A 36 -13.42 17.47 -0.50
N CYS A 37 -14.53 18.19 -0.36
CA CYS A 37 -14.57 19.63 -0.62
C CYS A 37 -13.54 20.43 0.20
N GLY A 38 -13.31 20.05 1.45
CA GLY A 38 -12.34 20.67 2.35
C GLY A 38 -10.99 19.95 2.41
N ALA A 39 -10.77 18.91 1.60
CA ALA A 39 -9.52 18.18 1.60
C ALA A 39 -8.39 19.02 0.98
N PRO A 40 -7.15 18.85 1.46
CA PRO A 40 -6.00 19.53 0.90
C PRO A 40 -5.72 19.09 -0.55
N SER A 41 -5.04 19.94 -1.30
CA SER A 41 -4.54 19.60 -2.63
C SER A 41 -3.26 18.76 -2.54
N TRP A 42 -2.82 18.21 -3.68
CA TRP A 42 -1.51 17.55 -3.76
C TRP A 42 -0.36 18.45 -3.30
N THR A 43 -0.35 19.70 -3.72
CA THR A 43 0.72 20.65 -3.38
C THR A 43 0.83 20.93 -1.89
N ASP A 44 -0.28 20.81 -1.15
CA ASP A 44 -0.29 21.00 0.30
C ASP A 44 0.34 19.80 1.04
N VAL A 45 0.23 18.61 0.46
CA VAL A 45 0.60 17.37 1.17
C VAL A 45 1.85 16.66 0.62
N ALA A 46 2.27 16.93 -0.62
CA ALA A 46 3.39 16.22 -1.26
C ALA A 46 4.68 16.26 -0.42
N ARG A 47 5.01 17.42 0.16
CA ARG A 47 6.18 17.58 1.03
C ARG A 47 6.03 16.78 2.34
N GLN A 48 4.84 16.76 2.91
CA GLN A 48 4.57 16.01 4.14
C GLN A 48 4.66 14.51 3.89
N LEU A 49 4.13 14.03 2.75
CA LEU A 49 4.24 12.63 2.32
C LEU A 49 5.72 12.23 2.12
N ARG A 50 6.49 13.03 1.38
CA ARG A 50 7.93 12.80 1.18
C ARG A 50 8.68 12.74 2.52
N HIS A 51 8.40 13.68 3.43
CA HIS A 51 8.99 13.71 4.77
C HIS A 51 8.60 12.48 5.59
N ALA A 52 7.34 12.07 5.53
CA ALA A 52 6.83 10.88 6.23
C ALA A 52 7.47 9.59 5.72
N ILE A 53 7.82 9.50 4.44
CA ILE A 53 8.57 8.37 3.88
C ILE A 53 10.04 8.44 4.31
N GLY A 54 10.68 9.61 4.20
CA GLY A 54 12.11 9.78 4.43
C GLY A 54 12.93 8.91 3.48
N ASP A 55 14.00 8.32 3.99
CA ASP A 55 14.90 7.44 3.22
C ASP A 55 14.51 5.94 3.36
N ARG A 56 13.31 5.66 3.91
CA ARG A 56 12.87 4.29 4.13
C ARG A 56 12.33 3.65 2.85
N PRO A 57 12.58 2.35 2.64
CA PRO A 57 11.89 1.63 1.59
C PRO A 57 10.38 1.62 1.85
N VAL A 58 9.60 1.67 0.76
CA VAL A 58 8.14 1.65 0.80
C VAL A 58 7.64 0.33 0.26
N ILE A 59 6.77 -0.34 1.00
CA ILE A 59 6.13 -1.58 0.56
C ILE A 59 4.68 -1.25 0.23
N ILE A 60 4.25 -1.60 -0.98
CA ILE A 60 2.92 -1.27 -1.50
C ILE A 60 2.27 -2.54 -2.06
N PHE A 61 1.00 -2.78 -1.73
CA PHE A 61 0.24 -3.84 -2.39
C PHE A 61 -0.25 -3.35 -3.76
N ASN A 62 0.25 -3.96 -4.84
CA ASN A 62 0.10 -3.49 -6.22
C ASN A 62 0.83 -2.15 -6.50
N ALA A 63 2.12 -2.10 -6.15
CA ALA A 63 2.96 -0.90 -6.20
C ALA A 63 2.90 -0.14 -7.52
N ARG A 64 2.84 -0.85 -8.65
CA ARG A 64 2.74 -0.26 -9.99
C ARG A 64 1.52 0.66 -10.14
N PHE A 65 0.39 0.27 -9.54
CA PHE A 65 -0.83 1.07 -9.59
C PHE A 65 -0.67 2.36 -8.77
N ASP A 66 -0.25 2.25 -7.52
CA ASP A 66 -0.19 3.40 -6.60
C ASP A 66 0.87 4.41 -7.05
N ILE A 67 2.06 3.96 -7.45
CA ILE A 67 3.10 4.86 -7.97
C ILE A 67 2.61 5.59 -9.23
N ARG A 68 1.91 4.91 -10.12
CA ARG A 68 1.32 5.55 -11.30
C ARG A 68 0.30 6.62 -10.91
N ILE A 69 -0.57 6.36 -9.94
CA ILE A 69 -1.58 7.33 -9.47
C ILE A 69 -0.91 8.53 -8.80
N LEU A 70 0.13 8.33 -7.99
CA LEU A 70 0.90 9.43 -7.38
C LEU A 70 1.53 10.33 -8.45
N LYS A 71 2.18 9.75 -9.47
CA LYS A 71 2.76 10.49 -10.60
C LYS A 71 1.71 11.25 -11.41
N GLN A 72 0.57 10.63 -11.70
CA GLN A 72 -0.54 11.29 -12.39
C GLN A 72 -1.11 12.45 -11.58
N THR A 73 -1.23 12.28 -10.26
CA THR A 73 -1.71 13.33 -9.35
C THR A 73 -0.72 14.49 -9.31
N ALA A 74 0.58 14.23 -9.18
CA ALA A 74 1.62 15.24 -9.22
C ALA A 74 1.59 16.02 -10.53
N ALA A 75 1.54 15.32 -11.67
CA ALA A 75 1.47 15.95 -12.99
C ALA A 75 0.24 16.85 -13.18
N ALA A 76 -0.93 16.45 -12.64
CA ALA A 76 -2.14 17.27 -12.67
C ALA A 76 -2.00 18.60 -11.89
N HIS A 77 -1.00 18.71 -11.01
CA HIS A 77 -0.66 19.89 -10.25
C HIS A 77 0.64 20.55 -10.70
N SER A 78 1.14 20.20 -11.91
CA SER A 78 2.41 20.70 -12.46
C SER A 78 3.61 20.48 -11.53
N ASP A 79 3.56 19.45 -10.69
CA ASP A 79 4.67 19.03 -9.82
C ASP A 79 5.44 17.91 -10.53
N PRO A 80 6.73 18.08 -10.84
CA PRO A 80 7.53 17.03 -11.47
C PRO A 80 7.67 15.80 -10.57
N ALA A 81 7.63 15.99 -9.26
CA ALA A 81 7.70 14.94 -8.24
C ALA A 81 8.81 13.91 -8.49
N ASP A 82 10.00 14.40 -8.92
CA ASP A 82 11.16 13.56 -9.25
C ASP A 82 11.56 12.62 -8.11
N TRP A 83 11.31 13.03 -6.87
CA TRP A 83 11.53 12.21 -5.68
C TRP A 83 10.77 10.87 -5.69
N LEU A 84 9.69 10.74 -6.46
CA LEU A 84 8.98 9.46 -6.60
C LEU A 84 9.79 8.42 -7.38
N GLU A 85 10.73 8.88 -8.23
CA GLU A 85 11.66 7.99 -8.95
C GLU A 85 12.81 7.51 -8.05
N GLU A 86 13.12 8.28 -7.01
CA GLU A 86 14.19 7.98 -6.06
C GLU A 86 13.77 6.97 -4.99
N LEU A 87 12.45 6.70 -4.87
CA LEU A 87 11.93 5.79 -3.87
C LEU A 87 12.37 4.35 -4.13
N THR A 88 12.86 3.70 -3.08
CA THR A 88 13.01 2.24 -3.07
C THR A 88 11.64 1.62 -2.80
N VAL A 89 11.03 1.01 -3.81
CA VAL A 89 9.67 0.47 -3.72
C VAL A 89 9.67 -1.04 -3.92
N TYR A 90 8.96 -1.75 -3.04
CA TYR A 90 8.70 -3.19 -3.13
C TYR A 90 7.21 -3.46 -3.30
N CYS A 91 6.87 -4.47 -4.11
CA CYS A 91 5.50 -4.87 -4.37
C CYS A 91 5.11 -6.06 -3.48
N ALA A 92 4.27 -5.83 -2.46
CA ALA A 92 3.78 -6.90 -1.59
C ALA A 92 2.84 -7.88 -2.31
N MET A 93 2.14 -7.45 -3.38
CA MET A 93 1.31 -8.34 -4.20
C MET A 93 2.16 -9.39 -4.92
N GLU A 94 3.29 -9.00 -5.48
CA GLU A 94 4.20 -9.93 -6.16
C GLU A 94 4.87 -10.88 -5.15
N LEU A 95 5.29 -10.35 -4.00
CA LEU A 95 5.81 -11.16 -2.90
C LEU A 95 4.78 -12.22 -2.45
N ALA A 96 3.56 -11.79 -2.19
CA ALA A 96 2.49 -12.69 -1.75
C ALA A 96 2.09 -13.71 -2.83
N ALA A 97 2.05 -13.31 -4.11
CA ALA A 97 1.79 -14.23 -5.21
C ALA A 97 2.91 -15.28 -5.37
N GLY A 98 4.16 -14.89 -5.17
CA GLY A 98 5.30 -15.82 -5.19
C GLY A 98 5.28 -16.81 -4.02
N TYR A 99 4.79 -16.38 -2.85
CA TYR A 99 4.76 -17.19 -1.64
C TYR A 99 3.51 -18.08 -1.52
N TYR A 100 2.31 -17.51 -1.67
CA TYR A 100 1.03 -18.22 -1.52
C TYR A 100 0.50 -18.81 -2.83
N GLY A 101 1.05 -18.40 -3.97
CA GLY A 101 0.55 -18.71 -5.29
C GLY A 101 -0.38 -17.65 -5.85
N ALA A 102 -0.34 -17.50 -7.17
CA ALA A 102 -1.24 -16.61 -7.89
C ALA A 102 -2.68 -17.14 -7.87
N THR A 103 -3.66 -16.24 -7.68
CA THR A 103 -5.09 -16.60 -7.63
C THR A 103 -5.87 -16.16 -8.87
N ASN A 104 -5.18 -15.59 -9.85
CA ASN A 104 -5.79 -15.13 -11.11
C ASN A 104 -4.87 -15.36 -12.31
N ARG A 105 -5.44 -15.20 -13.53
CA ARG A 105 -4.74 -15.41 -14.81
C ARG A 105 -3.56 -14.44 -15.07
N TYR A 106 -3.42 -13.39 -14.28
CA TYR A 106 -2.36 -12.40 -14.44
C TYR A 106 -1.14 -12.69 -13.58
N GLY A 107 -1.12 -13.83 -12.89
CA GLY A 107 -0.02 -14.20 -12.01
C GLY A 107 0.01 -13.39 -10.70
N THR A 108 -1.12 -12.81 -10.29
CA THR A 108 -1.22 -12.00 -9.08
C THR A 108 -2.21 -12.57 -8.05
N ILE A 109 -2.22 -12.02 -6.85
CA ILE A 109 -3.14 -12.36 -5.76
C ILE A 109 -3.80 -11.09 -5.24
N SER A 110 -5.06 -11.14 -4.82
CA SER A 110 -5.69 -10.00 -4.15
C SER A 110 -5.23 -9.88 -2.69
N LEU A 111 -5.29 -8.66 -2.12
CA LEU A 111 -4.95 -8.44 -0.71
C LEU A 111 -5.82 -9.29 0.21
N ALA A 112 -7.11 -9.43 -0.09
CA ALA A 112 -8.03 -10.28 0.67
C ALA A 112 -7.63 -11.76 0.63
N CYS A 113 -7.25 -12.28 -0.54
CA CYS A 113 -6.75 -13.65 -0.65
C CYS A 113 -5.42 -13.84 0.10
N ALA A 114 -4.47 -12.90 -0.03
CA ALA A 114 -3.21 -12.96 0.68
C ALA A 114 -3.40 -12.90 2.20
N ALA A 115 -4.28 -12.04 2.70
CA ALA A 115 -4.64 -11.96 4.12
C ALA A 115 -5.26 -13.28 4.63
N SER A 116 -6.19 -13.86 3.86
CA SER A 116 -6.78 -15.16 4.19
C SER A 116 -5.74 -16.28 4.27
N GLN A 117 -4.80 -16.33 3.32
CA GLN A 117 -3.70 -17.31 3.33
C GLN A 117 -2.74 -17.10 4.52
N ALA A 118 -2.55 -15.85 4.93
CA ALA A 118 -1.75 -15.49 6.10
C ALA A 118 -2.50 -15.72 7.44
N GLY A 119 -3.77 -16.15 7.42
CA GLY A 119 -4.60 -16.29 8.62
C GLY A 119 -4.96 -14.98 9.30
N LEU A 120 -4.96 -13.87 8.56
CA LEU A 120 -5.22 -12.53 9.08
C LEU A 120 -6.70 -12.16 8.92
N THR A 121 -7.22 -11.43 9.90
CA THR A 121 -8.56 -10.83 9.86
C THR A 121 -8.46 -9.32 9.71
N TRP A 122 -9.40 -8.72 8.97
CA TRP A 122 -9.43 -7.28 8.75
C TRP A 122 -9.76 -6.52 10.04
N GLU A 123 -8.96 -5.52 10.33
CA GLU A 123 -9.26 -4.50 11.33
C GLU A 123 -9.77 -3.25 10.61
N GLY A 124 -11.03 -2.91 10.80
CA GLY A 124 -11.69 -1.79 10.13
C GLY A 124 -12.34 -2.15 8.80
N GLN A 125 -12.72 -1.13 8.04
CA GLN A 125 -13.38 -1.29 6.75
C GLN A 125 -12.35 -1.54 5.66
N ALA A 126 -12.44 -2.66 4.93
CA ALA A 126 -11.68 -2.91 3.72
C ALA A 126 -11.87 -1.76 2.71
N HIS A 127 -10.85 -1.51 1.90
CA HIS A 127 -10.78 -0.36 0.98
C HIS A 127 -10.66 1.02 1.65
N SER A 128 -10.34 1.08 2.95
CA SER A 128 -9.77 2.28 3.53
C SER A 128 -8.24 2.23 3.44
N ALA A 129 -7.60 3.35 3.09
CA ALA A 129 -6.16 3.39 2.84
C ALA A 129 -5.33 2.85 4.03
N ILE A 130 -5.74 3.14 5.26
CA ILE A 130 -5.05 2.68 6.46
C ILE A 130 -5.31 1.21 6.74
N ALA A 131 -6.54 0.72 6.55
CA ALA A 131 -6.83 -0.71 6.74
C ALA A 131 -6.06 -1.56 5.73
N ASP A 132 -6.00 -1.13 4.48
CA ASP A 132 -5.26 -1.80 3.42
C ASP A 132 -3.73 -1.75 3.68
N ALA A 133 -3.21 -0.63 4.17
CA ALA A 133 -1.80 -0.51 4.55
C ALA A 133 -1.43 -1.43 5.74
N ARG A 134 -2.27 -1.48 6.78
CA ARG A 134 -2.11 -2.41 7.92
C ARG A 134 -2.16 -3.86 7.48
N MET A 135 -3.12 -4.20 6.65
CA MET A 135 -3.23 -5.56 6.12
C MET A 135 -2.01 -5.94 5.28
N THR A 136 -1.50 -5.00 4.46
CA THR A 136 -0.27 -5.21 3.70
C THR A 136 0.92 -5.48 4.62
N ALA A 137 1.10 -4.69 5.67
CA ALA A 137 2.15 -4.91 6.67
C ALA A 137 1.98 -6.28 7.35
N GLY A 138 0.77 -6.66 7.73
CA GLY A 138 0.47 -7.98 8.32
C GLY A 138 0.85 -9.14 7.41
N VAL A 139 0.48 -9.08 6.12
CA VAL A 139 0.83 -10.11 5.12
C VAL A 139 2.35 -10.24 4.98
N VAL A 140 3.05 -9.11 4.85
CA VAL A 140 4.52 -9.12 4.71
C VAL A 140 5.19 -9.68 5.96
N ASN A 141 4.73 -9.29 7.15
CA ASN A 141 5.25 -9.79 8.42
C ASN A 141 5.02 -11.30 8.59
N ALA A 142 3.86 -11.82 8.18
CA ALA A 142 3.58 -13.26 8.24
C ALA A 142 4.51 -14.05 7.34
N ILE A 143 4.76 -13.59 6.11
CA ILE A 143 5.72 -14.20 5.18
C ILE A 143 7.14 -14.15 5.76
N ALA A 144 7.55 -13.01 6.32
CA ALA A 144 8.87 -12.83 6.89
C ALA A 144 9.09 -13.73 8.12
N ALA A 145 8.10 -13.86 9.01
CA ALA A 145 8.16 -14.72 10.19
C ALA A 145 8.39 -16.18 9.79
N TYR A 146 7.60 -16.70 8.85
CA TYR A 146 7.76 -18.07 8.36
C TYR A 146 9.15 -18.31 7.74
N HIS A 147 9.66 -17.35 6.98
CA HIS A 147 10.97 -17.47 6.37
C HIS A 147 12.10 -17.49 7.41
N LEU A 148 11.98 -16.71 8.47
CA LEU A 148 12.91 -16.71 9.58
C LEU A 148 12.90 -18.05 10.34
N GLU A 149 11.72 -18.64 10.55
CA GLU A 149 11.60 -19.96 11.18
C GLU A 149 12.32 -21.04 10.36
N LEU A 150 12.13 -21.07 9.04
CA LEU A 150 12.83 -22.00 8.14
C LEU A 150 14.35 -21.84 8.21
N LEU A 151 14.85 -20.61 8.23
CA LEU A 151 16.29 -20.36 8.35
C LEU A 151 16.85 -20.86 9.69
N GLN A 152 16.11 -20.70 10.78
CA GLN A 152 16.51 -21.19 12.11
C GLN A 152 16.52 -22.72 12.15
N GLU A 153 15.53 -23.39 11.56
CA GLU A 153 15.51 -24.86 11.47
C GLU A 153 16.69 -25.39 10.65
N GLN A 154 16.96 -24.77 9.49
CA GLN A 154 18.12 -25.15 8.67
C GLN A 154 19.45 -24.96 9.39
N ALA A 155 19.58 -23.93 10.21
CA ALA A 155 20.77 -23.71 11.02
C ALA A 155 20.95 -24.79 12.10
N ARG A 156 19.84 -25.25 12.71
CA ARG A 156 19.85 -26.32 13.73
C ARG A 156 20.24 -27.69 13.14
N LEU A 157 19.86 -27.94 11.89
CA LEU A 157 20.16 -29.23 11.21
C LEU A 157 21.58 -29.33 10.70
N LYS A 158 22.34 -28.24 10.68
CA LYS A 158 23.75 -28.20 10.23
C LYS A 158 24.76 -28.37 11.36
N ILE A 159 24.29 -28.57 12.59
CA ILE A 159 25.12 -28.88 13.78
C ILE A 159 25.05 -30.38 14.09
#